data_6471938a98debb52da8f84b4caaa6f1e
#
_entry.id   6471938a98debb52da8f84b4caaa6f1e
#
_cell.length_a   1.000
_cell.length_b   1.000
_cell.length_c   1.000
_cell.angle_alpha   90.00
_cell.angle_beta   90.00
_cell.angle_gamma   90.00
#
_symmetry.space_group_name_H-M   'P 1'
#
loop_
_entity.id
_entity.type
_entity.pdbx_description
1 polymer ?
#
loop_
_entity_poly.entity_id
_entity_poly.type
_entity_poly.pdbx_seq_one_letter_code
_entity_poly.pdbx_strand_id
1 'polypeptide(L)'
;MPNKNDAVRAEAARLEVGEALGMIETRGLVSLIEAADAMVKAANVLIVAWDKVDAGLVTVLVRGDVGSVKAATDAGAAAARRAGELVGVHVIPRPADDLERVFPINPKS
;
A
#
# COMPACT_ATOMS: atom_id res chain seq x y z
N MET A 1 20.72 10.98 -0.88
CA MET A 1 20.95 10.10 -2.04
C MET A 1 20.84 8.66 -1.67
N PRO A 2 20.05 7.88 -2.39
CA PRO A 2 20.05 6.44 -2.17
C PRO A 2 21.39 5.84 -2.59
N ASN A 3 21.81 4.81 -1.87
CA ASN A 3 23.04 4.09 -2.18
C ASN A 3 22.68 2.67 -2.65
N LYS A 4 23.69 1.91 -3.07
CA LYS A 4 23.46 0.57 -3.61
C LYS A 4 22.86 -0.39 -2.58
N ASN A 5 23.08 -0.15 -1.28
CA ASN A 5 22.51 -0.99 -0.23
C ASN A 5 21.01 -0.77 -0.06
N ASP A 6 20.50 0.40 -0.44
CA ASP A 6 19.07 0.68 -0.37
C ASP A 6 18.28 -0.22 -1.31
N ALA A 7 18.78 -0.44 -2.53
CA ALA A 7 18.14 -1.32 -3.49
C ALA A 7 18.14 -2.78 -3.00
N VAL A 8 19.25 -3.20 -2.40
CA VAL A 8 19.38 -4.56 -1.86
C VAL A 8 18.36 -4.77 -0.72
N ARG A 9 18.27 -3.80 0.19
CA ARG A 9 17.33 -3.90 1.32
C ARG A 9 15.88 -3.87 0.85
N ALA A 10 15.57 -3.05 -0.15
CA ALA A 10 14.23 -2.99 -0.71
C ALA A 10 13.85 -4.32 -1.38
N GLU A 11 14.78 -4.94 -2.11
CA GLU A 11 14.55 -6.25 -2.72
C GLU A 11 14.32 -7.33 -1.68
N ALA A 12 15.14 -7.35 -0.62
CA ALA A 12 14.99 -8.32 0.46
C ALA A 12 13.65 -8.16 1.17
N ALA A 13 13.23 -6.93 1.45
CA ALA A 13 11.94 -6.65 2.07
C ALA A 13 10.79 -7.12 1.21
N ARG A 14 10.86 -6.90 -0.11
CA ARG A 14 9.85 -7.35 -1.05
C ARG A 14 9.72 -8.87 -1.05
N LEU A 15 10.84 -9.58 -1.07
CA LEU A 15 10.85 -11.05 -1.05
C LEU A 15 10.26 -11.60 0.25
N GLU A 16 10.52 -10.93 1.37
CA GLU A 16 9.99 -11.36 2.67
C GLU A 16 8.49 -11.17 2.79
N VAL A 17 7.95 -10.06 2.30
CA VAL A 17 6.54 -9.75 2.49
C VAL A 17 5.64 -10.24 1.37
N GLY A 18 6.21 -10.61 0.21
CA GLY A 18 5.46 -11.11 -0.91
C GLY A 18 5.22 -10.07 -1.98
N GLU A 19 4.52 -10.46 -3.05
CA GLU A 19 4.44 -9.68 -4.28
C GLU A 19 3.11 -8.96 -4.50
N ALA A 20 2.03 -9.33 -3.82
CA ALA A 20 0.75 -8.71 -4.06
C ALA A 20 0.78 -7.22 -3.70
N LEU A 21 0.01 -6.45 -4.44
CA LEU A 21 -0.11 -5.01 -4.25
C LEU A 21 -1.54 -4.68 -3.84
N GLY A 22 -1.68 -3.95 -2.74
CA GLY A 22 -2.97 -3.43 -2.29
C GLY A 22 -2.98 -1.91 -2.37
N MET A 23 -4.12 -1.36 -2.73
CA MET A 23 -4.28 0.09 -2.91
C MET A 23 -5.59 0.53 -2.29
N ILE A 24 -5.54 1.63 -1.52
CA ILE A 24 -6.74 2.28 -1.01
C ILE A 24 -6.65 3.76 -1.33
N GLU A 25 -7.72 4.28 -1.92
CA GLU A 25 -7.85 5.70 -2.21
C GLU A 25 -9.02 6.28 -1.42
N THR A 26 -8.76 7.42 -0.80
CA THR A 26 -9.78 8.13 0.00
C THR A 26 -9.80 9.60 -0.41
N ARG A 27 -10.86 10.28 -0.01
CA ARG A 27 -10.90 11.74 -0.07
C ARG A 27 -10.54 12.26 1.32
N GLY A 28 -9.37 12.91 1.40
CA GLY A 28 -8.87 13.45 2.66
C GLY A 28 -7.90 12.52 3.37
N LEU A 29 -6.93 13.12 4.04
CA LEU A 29 -5.81 12.40 4.65
C LEU A 29 -6.22 11.63 5.91
N VAL A 30 -7.20 12.12 6.65
CA VAL A 30 -7.62 11.45 7.89
C VAL A 30 -8.11 10.04 7.60
N SER A 31 -8.97 9.88 6.60
CA SER A 31 -9.46 8.56 6.20
C SER A 31 -8.32 7.65 5.73
N LEU A 32 -7.33 8.22 5.03
CA LEU A 32 -6.20 7.43 4.55
C LEU A 32 -5.34 6.93 5.69
N ILE A 33 -5.06 7.77 6.68
CA ILE A 33 -4.25 7.38 7.84
C ILE A 33 -4.97 6.30 8.63
N GLU A 34 -6.28 6.44 8.83
CA GLU A 34 -7.07 5.40 9.50
C GLU A 34 -7.03 4.08 8.73
N ALA A 35 -7.13 4.15 7.39
CA ALA A 35 -7.02 2.96 6.54
C ALA A 35 -5.64 2.31 6.68
N ALA A 36 -4.58 3.10 6.59
CA ALA A 36 -3.21 2.60 6.68
C ALA A 36 -2.94 1.93 8.03
N ASP A 37 -3.38 2.55 9.10
CA ASP A 37 -3.23 2.00 10.45
C ASP A 37 -3.95 0.64 10.55
N ALA A 38 -5.20 0.58 10.09
CA ALA A 38 -5.97 -0.65 10.13
C ALA A 38 -5.33 -1.77 9.30
N MET A 39 -4.77 -1.42 8.15
CA MET A 39 -4.12 -2.40 7.29
C MET A 39 -2.93 -3.08 7.95
N VAL A 40 -2.03 -2.30 8.54
CA VAL A 40 -0.82 -2.87 9.16
C VAL A 40 -1.12 -3.60 10.46
N LYS A 41 -2.23 -3.28 11.12
CA LYS A 41 -2.67 -3.99 12.31
C LYS A 41 -3.38 -5.31 11.97
N ALA A 42 -4.02 -5.39 10.81
CA ALA A 42 -4.83 -6.54 10.44
C ALA A 42 -4.01 -7.69 9.84
N ALA A 43 -2.92 -7.40 9.15
CA ALA A 43 -2.18 -8.43 8.44
C ALA A 43 -0.73 -8.02 8.22
N ASN A 44 0.09 -9.00 7.84
CA ASN A 44 1.50 -8.76 7.58
C ASN A 44 1.70 -8.13 6.20
N VAL A 45 1.56 -6.82 6.15
CA VAL A 45 1.79 -6.03 4.94
C VAL A 45 2.74 -4.89 5.25
N LEU A 46 3.39 -4.40 4.21
CA LEU A 46 4.32 -3.27 4.30
C LEU A 46 3.74 -2.11 3.52
N ILE A 47 3.62 -0.94 4.16
CA ILE A 47 3.27 0.29 3.45
C ILE A 47 4.49 0.71 2.65
N VAL A 48 4.34 0.83 1.33
CA VAL A 48 5.48 1.15 0.45
C VAL A 48 5.43 2.58 -0.05
N ALA A 49 4.25 3.17 -0.13
CA ALA A 49 4.11 4.55 -0.59
C ALA A 49 2.75 5.10 -0.26
N TRP A 50 2.64 6.41 -0.28
CA TRP A 50 1.36 7.12 -0.35
C TRP A 50 1.55 8.30 -1.29
N ASP A 51 0.46 8.74 -1.90
CA ASP A 51 0.53 9.84 -2.85
C ASP A 51 -0.72 10.70 -2.76
N LYS A 52 -0.57 11.95 -3.13
CA LYS A 52 -1.63 12.94 -3.13
C LYS A 52 -1.89 13.37 -4.55
N VAL A 53 -3.15 13.24 -4.99
CA VAL A 53 -3.59 13.67 -6.30
C VAL A 53 -4.38 14.96 -6.13
N ASP A 54 -5.11 15.39 -7.13
CA ASP A 54 -5.94 16.58 -7.03
C ASP A 54 -7.24 16.32 -6.28
N ALA A 55 -7.93 17.40 -5.89
CA ALA A 55 -9.28 17.39 -5.33
C ALA A 55 -9.39 16.60 -4.01
N GLY A 56 -8.31 16.60 -3.22
CA GLY A 56 -8.31 15.94 -1.92
C GLY A 56 -8.16 14.43 -1.97
N LEU A 57 -7.93 13.87 -3.15
CA LEU A 57 -7.71 12.42 -3.31
C LEU A 57 -6.31 12.03 -2.86
N VAL A 58 -6.23 11.02 -2.02
CA VAL A 58 -4.97 10.47 -1.52
C VAL A 58 -5.02 8.95 -1.58
N THR A 59 -3.87 8.34 -1.82
CA THR A 59 -3.76 6.89 -2.03
C THR A 59 -2.63 6.33 -1.19
N VAL A 60 -2.85 5.14 -0.61
CA VAL A 60 -1.81 4.38 0.07
C VAL A 60 -1.64 3.03 -0.61
N LEU A 61 -0.39 2.58 -0.72
CA LEU A 61 -0.03 1.33 -1.38
C LEU A 61 0.67 0.42 -0.37
N VAL A 62 0.26 -0.85 -0.35
CA VAL A 62 0.87 -1.87 0.51
C VAL A 62 1.30 -3.07 -0.30
N ARG A 63 2.31 -3.78 0.18
CA ARG A 63 2.78 -5.04 -0.39
C ARG A 63 2.72 -6.14 0.65
N GLY A 64 2.55 -7.36 0.17
CA GLY A 64 2.53 -8.54 1.03
C GLY A 64 2.15 -9.78 0.22
N ASP A 65 1.98 -10.91 0.89
CA ASP A 65 1.37 -12.05 0.20
C ASP A 65 -0.12 -11.76 -0.07
N VAL A 66 -0.70 -12.48 -1.02
CA VAL A 66 -2.05 -12.14 -1.50
C VAL A 66 -3.12 -12.25 -0.40
N GLY A 67 -3.01 -13.24 0.48
CA GLY A 67 -3.96 -13.38 1.59
C GLY A 67 -3.86 -12.22 2.58
N SER A 68 -2.64 -11.83 2.92
CA SER A 68 -2.42 -10.69 3.83
C SER A 68 -2.89 -9.39 3.22
N VAL A 69 -2.62 -9.17 1.93
CA VAL A 69 -3.05 -7.94 1.25
C VAL A 69 -4.57 -7.86 1.19
N LYS A 70 -5.25 -8.98 0.90
CA LYS A 70 -6.73 -8.99 0.89
C LYS A 70 -7.29 -8.68 2.28
N ALA A 71 -6.77 -9.31 3.32
CA ALA A 71 -7.20 -9.04 4.68
C ALA A 71 -6.93 -7.60 5.09
N ALA A 72 -5.76 -7.07 4.74
CA ALA A 72 -5.39 -5.70 5.04
C ALA A 72 -6.33 -4.71 4.35
N THR A 73 -6.56 -4.89 3.04
CA THR A 73 -7.41 -3.95 2.30
C THR A 73 -8.86 -4.00 2.76
N ASP A 74 -9.37 -5.15 3.16
CA ASP A 74 -10.71 -5.25 3.74
C ASP A 74 -10.81 -4.44 5.03
N ALA A 75 -9.84 -4.59 5.93
CA ALA A 75 -9.81 -3.85 7.18
C ALA A 75 -9.62 -2.35 6.94
N GLY A 76 -8.72 -2.00 6.03
CA GLY A 76 -8.46 -0.60 5.69
C GLY A 76 -9.67 0.09 5.07
N ALA A 77 -10.37 -0.58 4.17
CA ALA A 77 -11.59 -0.05 3.56
C ALA A 77 -12.67 0.24 4.61
N ALA A 78 -12.86 -0.68 5.54
CA ALA A 78 -13.83 -0.49 6.62
C ALA A 78 -13.47 0.71 7.50
N ALA A 79 -12.18 0.84 7.84
CA ALA A 79 -11.70 1.97 8.64
C ALA A 79 -11.87 3.29 7.89
N ALA A 80 -11.57 3.31 6.59
CA ALA A 80 -11.72 4.50 5.77
C ALA A 80 -13.18 4.97 5.71
N ARG A 81 -14.12 4.03 5.57
CA ARG A 81 -15.56 4.36 5.55
C ARG A 81 -16.04 4.96 6.86
N ARG A 82 -15.51 4.45 7.99
CA ARG A 82 -15.87 4.99 9.30
C ARG A 82 -15.33 6.40 9.54
N ALA A 83 -14.16 6.69 8.98
CA ALA A 83 -13.49 7.98 9.21
C ALA A 83 -13.86 9.05 8.20
N GLY A 84 -14.36 8.67 7.03
CA GLY A 84 -14.68 9.62 5.97
C GLY A 84 -15.13 8.93 4.70
N GLU A 85 -14.57 9.34 3.56
CA GLU A 85 -14.99 8.86 2.25
C GLU A 85 -13.96 7.92 1.62
N LEU A 86 -14.37 6.67 1.44
CA LEU A 86 -13.59 5.69 0.66
C LEU A 86 -13.92 5.89 -0.82
N VAL A 87 -12.88 6.08 -1.65
CA VAL A 87 -13.05 6.28 -3.09
C VAL A 87 -12.81 4.99 -3.86
N GLY A 88 -11.77 4.22 -3.50
CA GLY A 88 -11.46 2.99 -4.20
C GLY A 88 -10.61 2.04 -3.39
N VAL A 89 -10.75 0.76 -3.69
CA VAL A 89 -9.94 -0.32 -3.11
C VAL A 89 -9.61 -1.29 -4.23
N HIS A 90 -8.36 -1.71 -4.31
CA HIS A 90 -8.00 -2.71 -5.31
C HIS A 90 -6.83 -3.56 -4.85
N VAL A 91 -6.80 -4.81 -5.32
CA VAL A 91 -5.70 -5.73 -5.09
C VAL A 91 -5.24 -6.27 -6.43
N ILE A 92 -3.94 -6.21 -6.67
CA ILE A 92 -3.31 -6.88 -7.81
C ILE A 92 -2.46 -8.01 -7.22
N PRO A 93 -2.87 -9.28 -7.41
CA PRO A 93 -2.15 -10.40 -6.78
C PRO A 93 -0.72 -10.55 -7.25
N ARG A 94 -0.46 -10.24 -8.53
CA ARG A 94 0.89 -10.35 -9.09
C ARG A 94 1.10 -9.20 -10.08
N PRO A 95 1.57 -8.03 -9.58
CA PRO A 95 1.83 -6.90 -10.47
C PRO A 95 2.91 -7.25 -11.50
N ALA A 96 2.76 -6.75 -12.72
CA ALA A 96 3.78 -6.90 -13.75
C ALA A 96 5.10 -6.25 -13.29
N ASP A 97 6.22 -6.87 -13.64
CA ASP A 97 7.53 -6.38 -13.22
C ASP A 97 7.81 -4.93 -13.66
N ASP A 98 7.32 -4.56 -14.84
CA ASP A 98 7.54 -3.23 -15.40
C ASP A 98 6.92 -2.10 -14.56
N LEU A 99 5.88 -2.40 -13.77
CA LEU A 99 5.23 -1.38 -12.96
C LEU A 99 6.18 -0.78 -11.92
N GLU A 100 7.10 -1.57 -11.42
CA GLU A 100 8.05 -1.13 -10.39
C GLU A 100 9.00 -0.04 -10.87
N ARG A 101 9.20 0.06 -12.18
CA ARG A 101 10.09 1.08 -12.75
C ARG A 101 9.43 2.45 -12.84
N VAL A 102 8.11 2.51 -12.84
CA VAL A 102 7.35 3.74 -13.08
C VAL A 102 6.61 4.19 -11.83
N PHE A 103 6.04 3.24 -11.09
CA PHE A 103 5.21 3.55 -9.94
C PHE A 103 5.94 3.23 -8.63
N PRO A 104 5.66 3.97 -7.54
CA PRO A 104 6.35 3.78 -6.26
C PRO A 104 5.77 2.58 -5.49
N ILE A 105 5.85 1.38 -6.06
CA ILE A 105 5.22 0.19 -5.49
C ILE A 105 6.20 -0.79 -4.84
N ASN A 106 7.49 -0.44 -4.77
CA ASN A 106 8.48 -1.27 -4.10
C ASN A 106 8.70 -0.81 -2.67
N PRO A 107 8.98 -1.77 -1.76
CA PRO A 107 9.37 -1.40 -0.41
C PRO A 107 10.61 -0.53 -0.41
N LYS A 108 10.65 0.45 0.49
CA LYS A 108 11.80 1.31 0.71
C LYS A 108 12.50 0.89 1.99
N SER A 109 13.84 0.97 1.96
CA SER A 109 14.66 0.65 3.13
C SER A 109 14.62 1.74 4.19
#